data_aae876f787b095e4186cce40e3193ea1
#
_entry.id   aae876f787b095e4186cce40e3193ea1
#
_cell.length_a   1.000
_cell.length_b   1.000
_cell.length_c   1.000
_cell.angle_alpha   90.00
_cell.angle_beta   90.00
_cell.angle_gamma   90.00
#
_symmetry.space_group_name_H-M   'P 1'
#
loop_
_entity.id
_entity.type
_entity.pdbx_description
1 polymer ?
#
loop_
_entity_poly.entity_id
_entity_poly.type
_entity_poly.pdbx_seq_one_letter_code
_entity_poly.pdbx_strand_id
1 'polypeptide(L)'
;NSDADKLVEKYRKALGNGVDKRTYLKIRDEAATQDVKVIDNGAFISQAQRQCVNARVQGGAASMSKIAMAKVFHDPVLKELGFRIVFQIHDEIIGECPEENAEAAAERLCEVMKTAVKDIVTVPFKCDPSIVHAWYEDDYGDTVKEKFDKYCKDMSREVALNKILSEYPECTEERMKNFVEY
;
A
#
# COMPACT_ATOMS: atom_id res chain seq x y z
N ASN A 1 -47.03 -6.53 -2.55
CA ASN A 1 -47.21 -5.97 -3.90
C ASN A 1 -47.22 -7.10 -4.92
N SER A 2 -48.45 -7.62 -5.23
CA SER A 2 -48.65 -8.83 -6.03
C SER A 2 -48.06 -8.76 -7.45
N ASP A 3 -47.92 -7.57 -8.02
CA ASP A 3 -47.42 -7.41 -9.40
C ASP A 3 -45.86 -7.36 -9.46
N ALA A 4 -45.23 -6.80 -8.47
CA ALA A 4 -43.75 -6.85 -8.36
C ALA A 4 -43.29 -8.29 -8.11
N ASP A 5 -44.01 -9.05 -7.29
CA ASP A 5 -43.67 -10.44 -7.01
C ASP A 5 -43.85 -11.34 -8.24
N LYS A 6 -44.89 -11.11 -9.06
CA LYS A 6 -45.11 -11.80 -10.34
C LYS A 6 -43.99 -11.50 -11.34
N LEU A 7 -43.51 -10.25 -11.38
CA LEU A 7 -42.44 -9.83 -12.27
C LEU A 7 -41.09 -10.45 -11.88
N VAL A 8 -40.78 -10.47 -10.61
CA VAL A 8 -39.56 -11.15 -10.07
C VAL A 8 -39.62 -12.65 -10.41
N GLU A 9 -40.79 -13.29 -10.23
CA GLU A 9 -40.94 -14.71 -10.51
C GLU A 9 -40.83 -15.02 -12.03
N LYS A 10 -41.34 -14.12 -12.90
CA LYS A 10 -41.14 -14.21 -14.36
C LYS A 10 -39.66 -14.32 -14.72
N TYR A 11 -38.83 -13.41 -14.20
CA TYR A 11 -37.39 -13.38 -14.51
C TYR A 11 -36.62 -14.52 -13.85
N ARG A 12 -37.02 -14.93 -12.65
CA ARG A 12 -36.50 -16.12 -11.98
C ARG A 12 -36.72 -17.38 -12.83
N LYS A 13 -37.90 -17.56 -13.39
CA LYS A 13 -38.19 -18.68 -14.30
C LYS A 13 -37.44 -18.60 -15.61
N ALA A 14 -37.30 -17.41 -16.19
CA ALA A 14 -36.57 -17.19 -17.42
C ALA A 14 -35.09 -17.51 -17.29
N LEU A 15 -34.47 -17.25 -16.11
CA LEU A 15 -33.08 -17.58 -15.81
C LEU A 15 -32.89 -19.08 -15.48
N GLY A 16 -33.92 -19.75 -14.96
CA GLY A 16 -33.93 -21.19 -14.66
C GLY A 16 -32.69 -21.64 -13.87
N ASN A 17 -32.11 -22.75 -14.26
CA ASN A 17 -30.87 -23.29 -13.66
C ASN A 17 -29.57 -22.74 -14.30
N GLY A 18 -29.69 -21.71 -15.09
CA GLY A 18 -28.63 -21.01 -15.79
C GLY A 18 -28.93 -20.89 -17.27
N VAL A 19 -28.49 -19.79 -17.85
CA VAL A 19 -28.63 -19.48 -19.28
C VAL A 19 -27.26 -19.04 -19.81
N ASP A 20 -27.07 -19.12 -21.12
CA ASP A 20 -25.86 -18.60 -21.75
C ASP A 20 -25.73 -17.07 -21.54
N LYS A 21 -24.50 -16.57 -21.67
CA LYS A 21 -24.18 -15.17 -21.41
C LYS A 21 -25.02 -14.18 -22.24
N ARG A 22 -25.34 -14.53 -23.49
CA ARG A 22 -26.09 -13.65 -24.40
C ARG A 22 -27.55 -13.57 -23.96
N THR A 23 -28.14 -14.67 -23.59
CA THR A 23 -29.51 -14.77 -23.06
C THR A 23 -29.61 -14.05 -21.71
N TYR A 24 -28.64 -14.24 -20.81
CA TYR A 24 -28.54 -13.52 -19.54
C TYR A 24 -28.54 -12.01 -19.74
N LEU A 25 -27.73 -11.47 -20.64
CA LEU A 25 -27.65 -10.03 -20.91
C LEU A 25 -28.98 -9.48 -21.43
N LYS A 26 -29.67 -10.19 -22.31
CA LYS A 26 -31.00 -9.80 -22.79
C LYS A 26 -32.03 -9.73 -21.67
N ILE A 27 -32.08 -10.77 -20.83
CA ILE A 27 -33.02 -10.84 -19.69
C ILE A 27 -32.73 -9.72 -18.69
N ARG A 28 -31.43 -9.43 -18.40
CA ARG A 28 -31.01 -8.36 -17.52
C ARG A 28 -31.44 -6.99 -18.04
N ASP A 29 -31.23 -6.73 -19.32
CA ASP A 29 -31.53 -5.44 -19.93
C ASP A 29 -33.08 -5.25 -20.01
N GLU A 30 -33.85 -6.30 -20.33
CA GLU A 30 -35.32 -6.29 -20.28
C GLU A 30 -35.83 -6.04 -18.85
N ALA A 31 -35.26 -6.71 -17.85
CA ALA A 31 -35.65 -6.54 -16.47
C ALA A 31 -35.38 -5.12 -15.96
N ALA A 32 -34.24 -4.54 -16.37
CA ALA A 32 -33.86 -3.17 -16.02
C ALA A 32 -34.87 -2.13 -16.51
N THR A 33 -35.52 -2.35 -17.67
CA THR A 33 -36.59 -1.46 -18.18
C THR A 33 -37.84 -1.49 -17.32
N GLN A 34 -37.99 -2.47 -16.43
CA GLN A 34 -39.11 -2.67 -15.53
C GLN A 34 -38.75 -2.51 -14.05
N ASP A 35 -37.65 -1.78 -13.78
CA ASP A 35 -37.07 -1.55 -12.44
C ASP A 35 -36.76 -2.84 -11.66
N VAL A 36 -36.52 -3.95 -12.37
CA VAL A 36 -36.10 -5.22 -11.76
C VAL A 36 -34.59 -5.43 -11.96
N LYS A 37 -33.87 -5.52 -10.88
CA LYS A 37 -32.41 -5.80 -10.91
C LYS A 37 -32.16 -7.30 -10.97
N VAL A 38 -31.64 -7.76 -12.10
CA VAL A 38 -31.11 -9.13 -12.25
C VAL A 38 -29.66 -9.18 -11.78
N ILE A 39 -29.40 -10.06 -10.85
CA ILE A 39 -28.08 -10.25 -10.24
C ILE A 39 -27.55 -11.62 -10.64
N ASP A 40 -26.32 -11.65 -11.18
CA ASP A 40 -25.63 -12.89 -11.51
C ASP A 40 -25.02 -13.52 -10.23
N ASN A 41 -25.70 -14.55 -9.71
CA ASN A 41 -25.20 -15.29 -8.55
C ASN A 41 -23.83 -15.92 -8.80
N GLY A 42 -23.50 -16.33 -10.02
CA GLY A 42 -22.18 -16.87 -10.35
C GLY A 42 -21.08 -15.84 -10.16
N ALA A 43 -21.32 -14.58 -10.56
CA ALA A 43 -20.40 -13.49 -10.34
C ALA A 43 -20.20 -13.20 -8.83
N PHE A 44 -21.29 -13.20 -8.04
CA PHE A 44 -21.22 -13.02 -6.59
C PHE A 44 -20.49 -14.16 -5.89
N ILE A 45 -20.77 -15.41 -6.24
CA ILE A 45 -20.06 -16.57 -5.68
C ILE A 45 -18.58 -16.50 -6.00
N SER A 46 -18.21 -16.22 -7.26
CA SER A 46 -16.83 -16.07 -7.69
C SER A 46 -16.12 -14.91 -6.96
N GLN A 47 -16.81 -13.78 -6.76
CA GLN A 47 -16.30 -12.66 -5.98
C GLN A 47 -16.09 -13.04 -4.52
N ALA A 48 -17.07 -13.69 -3.89
CA ALA A 48 -16.97 -14.14 -2.51
C ALA A 48 -15.81 -15.13 -2.31
N GLN A 49 -15.62 -16.07 -3.23
CA GLN A 49 -14.50 -17.01 -3.20
C GLN A 49 -13.15 -16.27 -3.26
N ARG A 50 -12.98 -15.30 -4.17
CA ARG A 50 -11.77 -14.48 -4.24
C ARG A 50 -11.55 -13.69 -2.97
N GLN A 51 -12.62 -13.11 -2.41
CA GLN A 51 -12.55 -12.37 -1.14
C GLN A 51 -12.14 -13.27 0.03
N CYS A 52 -12.67 -14.49 0.11
CA CYS A 52 -12.29 -15.46 1.14
C CYS A 52 -10.80 -15.81 1.07
N VAL A 53 -10.26 -16.09 -0.12
CA VAL A 53 -8.83 -16.38 -0.31
C VAL A 53 -8.00 -15.16 0.06
N ASN A 54 -8.37 -13.98 -0.46
CA ASN A 54 -7.66 -12.74 -0.19
C ASN A 54 -7.67 -12.39 1.30
N ALA A 55 -8.80 -12.55 1.99
CA ALA A 55 -8.90 -12.30 3.42
C ALA A 55 -7.96 -13.19 4.25
N ARG A 56 -7.77 -14.46 3.85
CA ARG A 56 -6.81 -15.36 4.53
C ARG A 56 -5.37 -14.91 4.31
N VAL A 57 -5.00 -14.53 3.08
CA VAL A 57 -3.66 -14.05 2.76
C VAL A 57 -3.37 -12.73 3.48
N GLN A 58 -4.26 -11.75 3.37
CA GLN A 58 -4.12 -10.45 4.03
C GLN A 58 -4.14 -10.57 5.57
N GLY A 59 -5.01 -11.42 6.11
CA GLY A 59 -5.06 -11.71 7.54
C GLY A 59 -3.78 -12.37 8.05
N GLY A 60 -3.18 -13.26 7.26
CA GLY A 60 -1.89 -13.86 7.54
C GLY A 60 -0.77 -12.81 7.56
N ALA A 61 -0.70 -11.97 6.53
CA ALA A 61 0.28 -10.87 6.45
C ALA A 61 0.14 -9.91 7.64
N ALA A 62 -1.08 -9.49 7.98
CA ALA A 62 -1.33 -8.63 9.14
C ALA A 62 -0.90 -9.27 10.46
N SER A 63 -1.08 -10.57 10.61
CA SER A 63 -0.63 -11.29 11.80
C SER A 63 0.90 -11.33 11.89
N MET A 64 1.59 -11.54 10.78
CA MET A 64 3.05 -11.50 10.72
C MET A 64 3.60 -10.12 11.07
N SER A 65 3.01 -9.06 10.52
CA SER A 65 3.39 -7.68 10.85
C SER A 65 3.21 -7.36 12.34
N LYS A 66 2.12 -7.81 12.95
CA LYS A 66 1.90 -7.65 14.39
C LYS A 66 2.95 -8.37 15.24
N ILE A 67 3.34 -9.59 14.86
CA ILE A 67 4.40 -10.33 15.54
C ILE A 67 5.73 -9.61 15.39
N ALA A 68 6.04 -9.11 14.18
CA ALA A 68 7.25 -8.34 13.93
C ALA A 68 7.29 -7.06 14.78
N MET A 69 6.22 -6.26 14.80
CA MET A 69 6.12 -5.07 15.66
C MET A 69 6.33 -5.40 17.14
N ALA A 70 5.72 -6.48 17.64
CA ALA A 70 5.89 -6.88 19.04
C ALA A 70 7.35 -7.24 19.34
N LYS A 71 8.04 -7.96 18.45
CA LYS A 71 9.45 -8.30 18.60
C LYS A 71 10.35 -7.06 18.51
N VAL A 72 10.09 -6.15 17.58
CA VAL A 72 10.80 -4.86 17.46
C VAL A 72 10.63 -4.03 18.74
N PHE A 73 9.40 -3.92 19.23
CA PHE A 73 9.11 -3.16 20.44
C PHE A 73 9.82 -3.71 21.69
N HIS A 74 10.02 -5.02 21.77
CA HIS A 74 10.67 -5.67 22.90
C HIS A 74 12.17 -5.90 22.71
N ASP A 75 12.72 -5.60 21.53
CA ASP A 75 14.14 -5.82 21.25
C ASP A 75 15.02 -4.90 22.10
N PRO A 76 15.97 -5.48 22.89
CA PRO A 76 16.79 -4.69 23.79
C PRO A 76 17.79 -3.81 23.03
N VAL A 77 18.31 -4.27 21.90
CA VAL A 77 19.31 -3.52 21.09
C VAL A 77 18.65 -2.28 20.47
N LEU A 78 17.45 -2.44 19.88
CA LEU A 78 16.73 -1.31 19.33
C LEU A 78 16.38 -0.27 20.40
N LYS A 79 16.06 -0.71 21.61
CA LYS A 79 15.83 0.19 22.76
C LYS A 79 17.09 0.96 23.16
N GLU A 80 18.23 0.29 23.22
CA GLU A 80 19.52 0.94 23.54
C GLU A 80 19.93 1.95 22.47
N LEU A 81 19.62 1.68 21.20
CA LEU A 81 19.82 2.60 20.07
C LEU A 81 18.81 3.75 20.05
N GLY A 82 17.82 3.77 20.95
CA GLY A 82 16.79 4.80 21.01
C GLY A 82 15.72 4.70 19.93
N PHE A 83 15.61 3.53 19.26
CA PHE A 83 14.60 3.31 18.22
C PHE A 83 13.21 3.22 18.81
N ARG A 84 12.26 3.94 18.24
CA ARG A 84 10.82 3.93 18.59
C ARG A 84 9.98 3.70 17.37
N ILE A 85 9.05 2.75 17.43
CA ILE A 85 8.00 2.62 16.40
C ILE A 85 7.08 3.83 16.50
N VAL A 86 6.86 4.50 15.38
CA VAL A 86 5.91 5.63 15.28
C VAL A 86 4.58 5.12 14.73
N PHE A 87 4.60 4.41 13.61
CA PHE A 87 3.41 3.79 13.04
C PHE A 87 3.77 2.65 12.08
N GLN A 88 2.74 1.96 11.60
CA GLN A 88 2.84 0.90 10.62
C GLN A 88 1.90 1.18 9.45
N ILE A 89 2.40 1.01 8.23
CA ILE A 89 1.62 1.12 7.00
C ILE A 89 1.80 -0.16 6.21
N HIS A 90 0.72 -0.90 5.96
CA HIS A 90 0.74 -2.18 5.26
C HIS A 90 1.78 -3.15 5.84
N ASP A 91 2.91 -3.34 5.17
CA ASP A 91 4.03 -4.21 5.51
C ASP A 91 5.28 -3.43 5.96
N GLU A 92 5.20 -2.11 6.07
CA GLU A 92 6.27 -1.25 6.55
C GLU A 92 6.12 -0.93 8.04
N ILE A 93 7.22 -0.95 8.76
CA ILE A 93 7.33 -0.43 10.13
C ILE A 93 8.15 0.86 10.05
N ILE A 94 7.54 1.95 10.47
CA ILE A 94 8.15 3.27 10.48
C ILE A 94 8.48 3.64 11.92
N GLY A 95 9.71 4.04 12.13
CA GLY A 95 10.21 4.43 13.44
C GLY A 95 11.19 5.59 13.35
N GLU A 96 11.57 6.07 14.49
CA GLU A 96 12.57 7.13 14.64
C GLU A 96 13.64 6.70 15.64
N CYS A 97 14.85 7.19 15.44
CA CYS A 97 15.98 7.03 16.37
C CYS A 97 16.92 8.24 16.23
N PRO A 98 17.86 8.42 17.17
CA PRO A 98 18.95 9.38 17.01
C PRO A 98 19.74 9.11 15.73
N GLU A 99 20.12 10.17 15.01
CA GLU A 99 20.78 10.10 13.70
C GLU A 99 22.08 9.28 13.76
N GLU A 100 22.87 9.45 14.83
CA GLU A 100 24.11 8.70 15.06
C GLU A 100 23.91 7.17 15.16
N ASN A 101 22.69 6.71 15.43
CA ASN A 101 22.33 5.30 15.57
C ASN A 101 21.55 4.76 14.38
N ALA A 102 21.26 5.58 13.37
CA ALA A 102 20.32 5.25 12.29
C ALA A 102 20.70 3.99 11.52
N GLU A 103 21.98 3.85 11.13
CA GLU A 103 22.45 2.67 10.39
C GLU A 103 22.35 1.39 11.24
N ALA A 104 22.83 1.44 12.48
CA ALA A 104 22.77 0.29 13.39
C ALA A 104 21.32 -0.11 13.72
N ALA A 105 20.44 0.87 13.89
CA ALA A 105 19.01 0.63 14.12
C ALA A 105 18.34 0.02 12.88
N ALA A 106 18.66 0.48 11.69
CA ALA A 106 18.13 -0.04 10.42
C ALA A 106 18.55 -1.50 10.19
N GLU A 107 19.82 -1.83 10.39
CA GLU A 107 20.32 -3.20 10.30
C GLU A 107 19.62 -4.13 11.31
N ARG A 108 19.53 -3.69 12.58
CA ARG A 108 18.89 -4.47 13.63
C ARG A 108 17.40 -4.64 13.39
N LEU A 109 16.70 -3.60 12.95
CA LEU A 109 15.30 -3.66 12.57
C LEU A 109 15.06 -4.72 11.49
N CYS A 110 15.86 -4.71 10.43
CA CYS A 110 15.80 -5.71 9.37
C CYS A 110 16.03 -7.13 9.87
N GLU A 111 17.00 -7.34 10.75
CA GLU A 111 17.28 -8.65 11.33
C GLU A 111 16.08 -9.17 12.13
N VAL A 112 15.51 -8.32 12.98
CA VAL A 112 14.32 -8.67 13.79
C VAL A 112 13.14 -8.96 12.89
N MET A 113 12.86 -8.16 11.88
CA MET A 113 11.76 -8.36 10.94
C MET A 113 11.93 -9.65 10.12
N LYS A 114 13.11 -9.90 9.55
CA LYS A 114 13.43 -11.12 8.78
C LYS A 114 13.25 -12.40 9.60
N THR A 115 13.51 -12.33 10.90
CA THR A 115 13.44 -13.48 11.79
C THR A 115 12.16 -13.58 12.61
N ALA A 116 11.30 -12.56 12.52
CA ALA A 116 10.11 -12.44 13.38
C ALA A 116 9.19 -13.66 13.36
N VAL A 117 8.99 -14.25 12.20
CA VAL A 117 8.04 -15.35 11.97
C VAL A 117 8.69 -16.62 11.44
N LYS A 118 10.01 -16.76 11.55
CA LYS A 118 10.77 -17.92 11.04
C LYS A 118 10.26 -19.27 11.56
N ASP A 119 9.65 -19.31 12.74
CA ASP A 119 9.11 -20.51 13.35
C ASP A 119 7.71 -20.87 12.81
N ILE A 120 7.08 -19.96 12.06
CA ILE A 120 5.71 -20.12 11.54
C ILE A 120 5.74 -20.26 10.02
N VAL A 121 6.64 -19.55 9.34
CA VAL A 121 6.72 -19.48 7.88
C VAL A 121 8.13 -19.91 7.43
N THR A 122 8.17 -20.85 6.51
CA THR A 122 9.41 -21.41 5.97
C THR A 122 10.00 -20.63 4.79
N VAL A 123 9.21 -19.70 4.22
CA VAL A 123 9.68 -18.84 3.14
C VAL A 123 10.56 -17.72 3.71
N PRO A 124 11.74 -17.44 3.13
CA PRO A 124 12.58 -16.36 3.58
C PRO A 124 11.92 -14.99 3.32
N PHE A 125 12.02 -14.09 4.30
CA PHE A 125 11.57 -12.72 4.16
C PHE A 125 12.69 -11.81 3.68
N LYS A 126 12.36 -10.93 2.74
CA LYS A 126 13.20 -9.79 2.36
C LYS A 126 12.75 -8.57 3.15
N CYS A 127 13.68 -7.83 3.67
CA CYS A 127 13.46 -6.55 4.32
C CYS A 127 14.60 -5.63 3.90
N ASP A 128 14.28 -4.52 3.32
CA ASP A 128 15.23 -3.49 2.90
C ASP A 128 14.94 -2.24 3.73
N PRO A 129 15.91 -1.75 4.52
CA PRO A 129 15.73 -0.54 5.31
C PRO A 129 15.90 0.69 4.41
N SER A 130 15.19 1.75 4.73
CA SER A 130 15.39 3.09 4.20
C SER A 130 15.61 4.04 5.37
N ILE A 131 16.64 4.87 5.31
CA ILE A 131 16.98 5.89 6.31
C ILE A 131 16.70 7.24 5.67
N VAL A 132 15.77 7.98 6.24
CA VAL A 132 15.33 9.28 5.72
C VAL A 132 15.14 10.26 6.87
N HIS A 133 15.28 11.54 6.60
CA HIS A 133 15.02 12.59 7.60
C HIS A 133 13.54 12.91 7.74
N ALA A 134 12.73 12.62 6.70
CA ALA A 134 11.28 12.79 6.69
C ALA A 134 10.61 11.65 5.91
N TRP A 135 9.45 11.20 6.36
CA TRP A 135 8.76 10.01 5.85
C TRP A 135 8.54 9.97 4.33
N TYR A 136 8.36 11.09 3.67
CA TYR A 136 8.12 11.18 2.21
C TYR A 136 9.33 11.72 1.46
N GLU A 137 10.52 11.64 2.06
CA GLU A 137 11.74 12.23 1.50
C GLU A 137 12.24 11.44 0.27
N ASP A 138 12.05 10.12 0.24
CA ASP A 138 12.48 9.27 -0.86
C ASP A 138 11.84 9.66 -2.20
N ASP A 139 10.51 9.75 -2.25
CA ASP A 139 9.79 10.10 -3.48
C ASP A 139 9.98 11.57 -3.85
N TYR A 140 10.07 12.44 -2.84
CA TYR A 140 10.14 13.88 -3.04
C TYR A 140 11.57 14.35 -3.28
N GLY A 141 12.53 13.85 -2.50
CA GLY A 141 13.95 14.17 -2.63
C GLY A 141 14.50 13.74 -3.99
N ASP A 142 14.24 12.52 -4.41
CA ASP A 142 14.67 12.00 -5.70
C ASP A 142 14.04 12.78 -6.86
N THR A 143 12.74 13.09 -6.80
CA THR A 143 12.06 13.90 -7.82
C THR A 143 12.63 15.31 -7.91
N VAL A 144 12.91 15.95 -6.78
CA VAL A 144 13.49 17.30 -6.73
C VAL A 144 14.91 17.29 -7.25
N LYS A 145 15.73 16.30 -6.84
CA LYS A 145 17.10 16.11 -7.28
C LYS A 145 17.18 15.87 -8.80
N GLU A 146 16.38 14.94 -9.33
CA GLU A 146 16.32 14.68 -10.77
C GLU A 146 15.95 15.93 -11.58
N LYS A 147 14.98 16.71 -11.10
CA LYS A 147 14.59 17.97 -11.73
C LYS A 147 15.69 19.03 -11.62
N PHE A 148 16.35 19.13 -10.47
CA PHE A 148 17.46 20.03 -10.28
C PHE A 148 18.61 19.70 -11.22
N ASP A 149 19.00 18.44 -11.31
CA ASP A 149 20.06 17.97 -12.21
C ASP A 149 19.70 18.21 -13.69
N LYS A 150 18.40 18.07 -14.04
CA LYS A 150 17.90 18.38 -15.37
C LYS A 150 18.02 19.88 -15.66
N TYR A 151 17.62 20.73 -14.72
CA TYR A 151 17.74 22.18 -14.89
C TYR A 151 19.19 22.64 -14.97
N CYS A 152 20.10 22.04 -14.22
CA CYS A 152 21.53 22.34 -14.28
C CYS A 152 22.18 22.02 -15.64
N LYS A 153 21.53 21.21 -16.49
CA LYS A 153 21.99 20.99 -17.89
C LYS A 153 21.68 22.17 -18.81
N ASP A 154 20.60 22.88 -18.53
CA ASP A 154 20.06 23.93 -19.41
C ASP A 154 20.32 25.35 -18.88
N MET A 155 20.63 25.52 -17.61
CA MET A 155 20.81 26.80 -16.95
C MET A 155 21.86 26.76 -15.84
N SER A 156 22.28 27.91 -15.33
CA SER A 156 23.21 27.97 -14.21
C SER A 156 22.59 27.37 -12.93
N ARG A 157 23.47 26.82 -12.08
CA ARG A 157 23.06 26.16 -10.83
C ARG A 157 22.23 27.06 -9.91
N GLU A 158 22.55 28.35 -9.85
CA GLU A 158 21.81 29.36 -9.08
C GLU A 158 20.40 29.60 -9.61
N VAL A 159 20.26 29.67 -10.93
CA VAL A 159 18.93 29.80 -11.59
C VAL A 159 18.12 28.52 -11.42
N ALA A 160 18.73 27.36 -11.55
CA ALA A 160 18.09 26.07 -11.31
C ALA A 160 17.58 25.95 -9.87
N LEU A 161 18.38 26.37 -8.89
CA LEU A 161 17.98 26.38 -7.48
C LEU A 161 16.77 27.28 -7.23
N ASN A 162 16.80 28.51 -7.70
CA ASN A 162 15.67 29.43 -7.56
C ASN A 162 14.39 28.89 -8.22
N LYS A 163 14.53 28.20 -9.33
CA LYS A 163 13.40 27.58 -10.03
C LYS A 163 12.82 26.43 -9.22
N ILE A 164 13.65 25.56 -8.67
CA ILE A 164 13.19 24.48 -7.77
C ILE A 164 12.49 25.04 -6.53
N LEU A 165 13.07 26.04 -5.87
CA LEU A 165 12.45 26.68 -4.71
C LEU A 165 11.10 27.32 -5.01
N SER A 166 10.90 27.81 -6.25
CA SER A 166 9.61 28.33 -6.68
C SER A 166 8.56 27.25 -6.98
N GLU A 167 8.99 26.09 -7.49
CA GLU A 167 8.12 24.94 -7.78
C GLU A 167 7.78 24.13 -6.52
N TYR A 168 8.69 24.14 -5.54
CA TYR A 168 8.59 23.40 -4.29
C TYR A 168 8.84 24.33 -3.09
N PRO A 169 7.85 25.17 -2.72
CA PRO A 169 7.99 26.17 -1.66
C PRO A 169 8.34 25.59 -0.28
N GLU A 170 8.04 24.31 -0.06
CA GLU A 170 8.38 23.56 1.15
C GLU A 170 9.85 23.11 1.19
N CYS A 171 10.56 23.16 0.07
CA CYS A 171 12.01 22.95 0.03
C CYS A 171 12.73 24.20 0.50
N THR A 172 13.40 24.13 1.64
CA THR A 172 14.28 25.23 2.11
C THR A 172 15.65 25.13 1.44
N GLU A 173 16.36 26.27 1.32
CA GLU A 173 17.75 26.29 0.83
C GLU A 173 18.67 25.36 1.63
N GLU A 174 18.39 25.21 2.94
CA GLU A 174 19.14 24.36 3.84
C GLU A 174 18.93 22.86 3.51
N ARG A 175 17.71 22.45 3.16
CA ARG A 175 17.41 21.12 2.66
C ARG A 175 18.07 20.85 1.31
N MET A 176 18.08 21.83 0.41
CA MET A 176 18.72 21.72 -0.90
C MET A 176 20.24 21.61 -0.80
N LYS A 177 20.89 22.15 0.24
CA LYS A 177 22.33 21.95 0.46
C LYS A 177 22.68 20.48 0.67
N ASN A 178 21.84 19.73 1.37
CA ASN A 178 22.04 18.30 1.60
C ASN A 178 21.91 17.47 0.31
N PHE A 179 21.14 17.93 -0.69
CA PHE A 179 21.01 17.27 -2.00
C PHE A 179 22.11 17.68 -3.00
N VAL A 180 22.84 18.74 -2.73
CA VAL A 180 23.75 19.40 -3.68
C VAL A 180 25.24 19.15 -3.36
N GLU A 181 25.55 18.67 -2.16
CA GLU A 181 26.94 18.42 -1.71
C GLU A 181 27.42 16.96 -1.83
N TYR A 182 26.63 16.07 -2.47
CA TYR A 182 27.05 14.69 -2.79
C TYR A 182 27.25 14.46 -4.27
#